data_558720a1b0d81ccb6edae9cad790603d
#
_entry.id   558720a1b0d81ccb6edae9cad790603d
#
_cell.length_a   1.000
_cell.length_b   1.000
_cell.length_c   1.000
_cell.angle_alpha   90.00
_cell.angle_beta   90.00
_cell.angle_gamma   90.00
#
_symmetry.space_group_name_H-M   'P 1'
#
loop_
_entity.id
_entity.type
_entity.pdbx_description
1 polymer ?
#
loop_
_entity_poly.entity_id
_entity_poly.type
_entity_poly.pdbx_seq_one_letter_code
_entity_poly.pdbx_strand_id
1 'polypeptide(L)'
;MIFGKKIRELRDEQGVLQRQLAALLEIDTPMFSKIERGDRRAKREHVIKLAEYLHQDEKEMLTLWLADKVLDAVGDDELSKDAITIAQEQIQKR
;
A
#
# COMPACT_ATOMS: atom_id res chain seq x y z
N MET A 1 -7.43 3.82 2.37
CA MET A 1 -6.05 3.29 2.39
C MET A 1 -5.24 3.95 1.29
N ILE A 2 -4.07 4.41 1.63
CA ILE A 2 -3.23 5.19 0.70
C ILE A 2 -2.73 4.34 -0.47
N PHE A 3 -2.17 3.18 -0.16
CA PHE A 3 -1.60 2.30 -1.17
C PHE A 3 -2.67 1.77 -2.15
N GLY A 4 -3.75 1.22 -1.63
CA GLY A 4 -4.83 0.67 -2.46
C GLY A 4 -5.46 1.70 -3.38
N LYS A 5 -5.67 2.91 -2.87
CA LYS A 5 -6.20 4.03 -3.65
C LYS A 5 -5.25 4.39 -4.80
N LYS A 6 -3.95 4.43 -4.52
CA LYS A 6 -2.93 4.72 -5.53
C LYS A 6 -2.92 3.66 -6.62
N ILE A 7 -3.03 2.38 -6.26
CA ILE A 7 -3.10 1.29 -7.23
C ILE A 7 -4.32 1.45 -8.14
N ARG A 8 -5.48 1.78 -7.57
CA ARG A 8 -6.69 1.98 -8.35
C ARG A 8 -6.55 3.14 -9.33
N GLU A 9 -5.98 4.25 -8.89
CA GLU A 9 -5.73 5.42 -9.75
C GLU A 9 -4.82 5.05 -10.92
N LEU A 10 -3.72 4.35 -10.65
CA LEU A 10 -2.78 3.90 -11.69
C LEU A 10 -3.45 2.94 -12.66
N ARG A 11 -4.24 2.01 -12.13
CA ARG A 11 -4.96 1.03 -12.94
C ARG A 11 -5.94 1.75 -13.89
N ASP A 12 -6.71 2.71 -13.37
CA ASP A 12 -7.66 3.49 -14.16
C ASP A 12 -6.94 4.31 -15.24
N GLU A 13 -5.84 4.96 -14.89
CA GLU A 13 -5.04 5.75 -15.84
C GLU A 13 -4.46 4.91 -16.97
N GLN A 14 -4.03 3.70 -16.66
CA GLN A 14 -3.36 2.82 -17.63
C GLN A 14 -4.31 1.82 -18.31
N GLY A 15 -5.59 1.86 -17.96
CA GLY A 15 -6.57 0.94 -18.53
C GLY A 15 -6.35 -0.51 -18.13
N VAL A 16 -5.81 -0.75 -16.95
CA VAL A 16 -5.51 -2.10 -16.45
C VAL A 16 -6.67 -2.61 -15.59
N LEU A 17 -7.10 -3.85 -15.84
CA LEU A 17 -8.20 -4.46 -15.12
C LEU A 17 -7.71 -5.15 -13.86
N GLN A 18 -8.58 -5.23 -12.83
CA GLN A 18 -8.26 -5.94 -11.58
C GLN A 18 -7.78 -7.37 -11.82
N ARG A 19 -8.42 -8.10 -12.74
CA ARG A 19 -8.06 -9.48 -13.04
C ARG A 19 -6.63 -9.62 -13.56
N GLN A 20 -6.12 -8.60 -14.25
CA GLN A 20 -4.75 -8.61 -14.76
C GLN A 20 -3.74 -8.53 -13.63
N LEU A 21 -4.00 -7.65 -12.66
CA LEU A 21 -3.14 -7.51 -11.51
C LEU A 21 -3.26 -8.70 -10.55
N ALA A 22 -4.47 -9.24 -10.39
CA ALA A 22 -4.67 -10.45 -9.60
C ALA A 22 -3.85 -11.62 -10.17
N ALA A 23 -3.89 -11.80 -11.49
CA ALA A 23 -3.10 -12.84 -12.16
C ALA A 23 -1.60 -12.61 -11.96
N LEU A 24 -1.14 -11.38 -12.05
CA LEU A 24 0.26 -11.02 -11.80
C LEU A 24 0.72 -11.45 -10.41
N LEU A 25 -0.15 -11.27 -9.41
CA LEU A 25 0.16 -11.61 -8.02
C LEU A 25 -0.18 -13.07 -7.66
N GLU A 26 -0.72 -13.82 -8.60
CA GLU A 26 -1.14 -15.22 -8.40
C GLU A 26 -2.18 -15.37 -7.30
N ILE A 27 -3.12 -14.42 -7.24
CA ILE A 27 -4.26 -14.43 -6.33
C ILE A 27 -5.55 -14.28 -7.14
N ASP A 28 -6.69 -14.56 -6.51
CA ASP A 28 -7.96 -14.38 -7.19
C ASP A 28 -8.38 -12.89 -7.21
N THR A 29 -9.30 -12.55 -8.10
CA THR A 29 -9.77 -11.18 -8.27
C THR A 29 -10.46 -10.64 -7.02
N PRO A 30 -11.31 -11.40 -6.30
CA PRO A 30 -11.89 -10.93 -5.03
C PRO A 30 -10.84 -10.56 -3.98
N MET A 31 -9.76 -11.33 -3.87
CA MET A 31 -8.64 -11.03 -2.98
C MET A 31 -7.97 -9.73 -3.38
N PHE A 32 -7.71 -9.54 -4.67
CA PHE A 32 -7.11 -8.31 -5.17
C PHE A 32 -8.02 -7.10 -4.87
N SER A 33 -9.33 -7.26 -5.07
CA SER A 33 -10.30 -6.21 -4.77
C SER A 33 -10.24 -5.79 -3.30
N LYS A 34 -10.07 -6.73 -2.38
CA LYS A 34 -9.91 -6.46 -0.94
C LYS A 34 -8.63 -5.66 -0.67
N ILE A 35 -7.54 -6.00 -1.35
CA ILE A 35 -6.26 -5.26 -1.23
C ILE A 35 -6.46 -3.82 -1.69
N GLU A 36 -7.11 -3.62 -2.82
CA GLU A 36 -7.34 -2.29 -3.39
C GLU A 36 -8.23 -1.43 -2.48
N ARG A 37 -9.23 -2.03 -1.81
CA ARG A 37 -10.08 -1.32 -0.86
C ARG A 37 -9.44 -1.12 0.53
N GLY A 38 -8.31 -1.76 0.78
CA GLY A 38 -7.66 -1.70 2.08
C GLY A 38 -8.19 -2.69 3.11
N ASP A 39 -9.06 -3.61 2.71
CA ASP A 39 -9.61 -4.65 3.62
C ASP A 39 -8.62 -5.78 3.85
N ARG A 40 -7.60 -5.88 3.02
CA ARG A 40 -6.54 -6.87 3.15
C ARG A 40 -5.22 -6.22 2.77
N ARG A 41 -4.17 -6.53 3.54
CA ARG A 41 -2.84 -5.98 3.28
C ARG A 41 -2.12 -6.80 2.21
N ALA A 42 -1.50 -6.09 1.26
CA ALA A 42 -0.60 -6.71 0.30
C ALA A 42 0.71 -7.11 1.00
N LYS A 43 1.39 -8.10 0.47
CA LYS A 43 2.74 -8.46 0.90
C LYS A 43 3.75 -7.54 0.22
N ARG A 44 4.94 -7.40 0.82
CA ARG A 44 6.01 -6.58 0.23
C ARG A 44 6.32 -6.99 -1.22
N GLU A 45 6.42 -8.28 -1.47
CA GLU A 45 6.69 -8.81 -2.82
C GLU A 45 5.60 -8.45 -3.83
N HIS A 46 4.34 -8.34 -3.38
CA HIS A 46 3.23 -7.91 -4.22
C HIS A 46 3.39 -6.44 -4.62
N VAL A 47 3.82 -5.60 -3.67
CA VAL A 47 4.05 -4.17 -3.94
C VAL A 47 5.12 -3.99 -5.00
N ILE A 48 6.20 -4.75 -4.90
CA ILE A 48 7.32 -4.70 -5.85
C ILE A 48 6.85 -5.09 -7.25
N LYS A 49 6.09 -6.18 -7.37
CA LYS A 49 5.53 -6.63 -8.66
C LYS A 49 4.58 -5.60 -9.26
N LEU A 50 3.73 -5.01 -8.43
CA LEU A 50 2.78 -3.99 -8.90
C LEU A 50 3.51 -2.74 -9.38
N ALA A 51 4.53 -2.30 -8.64
CA ALA A 51 5.33 -1.14 -9.04
C ALA A 51 5.97 -1.35 -10.40
N GLU A 52 6.57 -2.52 -10.62
CA GLU A 52 7.19 -2.87 -11.89
C GLU A 52 6.17 -2.88 -13.04
N TYR A 53 5.06 -3.57 -12.85
CA TYR A 53 4.03 -3.70 -13.87
C TYR A 53 3.39 -2.35 -14.23
N LEU A 54 3.17 -1.50 -13.25
CA LEU A 54 2.53 -0.19 -13.42
C LEU A 54 3.54 0.94 -13.69
N HIS A 55 4.81 0.61 -13.86
CA HIS A 55 5.89 1.56 -14.17
C HIS A 55 6.04 2.65 -13.12
N GLN A 56 6.03 2.25 -11.85
CA GLN A 56 6.18 3.15 -10.71
C GLN A 56 7.50 2.92 -10.00
N ASP A 57 7.95 3.92 -9.27
CA ASP A 57 9.13 3.80 -8.43
C ASP A 57 8.84 2.87 -7.26
N GLU A 58 9.68 1.84 -7.10
CA GLU A 58 9.50 0.82 -6.07
C GLU A 58 9.53 1.42 -4.66
N LYS A 59 10.48 2.32 -4.40
CA LYS A 59 10.63 2.95 -3.09
C LYS A 59 9.41 3.79 -2.72
N GLU A 60 8.89 4.54 -3.68
CA GLU A 60 7.68 5.34 -3.45
C GLU A 60 6.49 4.45 -3.11
N MET A 61 6.31 3.38 -3.86
CA MET A 61 5.19 2.47 -3.64
C MET A 61 5.31 1.75 -2.30
N LEU A 62 6.51 1.29 -1.94
CA LEU A 62 6.77 0.68 -0.63
C LEU A 62 6.57 1.65 0.51
N THR A 63 6.91 2.93 0.31
CA THR A 63 6.71 3.96 1.31
C THR A 63 5.22 4.17 1.60
N LEU A 64 4.37 4.21 0.56
CA LEU A 64 2.92 4.31 0.73
C LEU A 64 2.36 3.10 1.48
N TRP A 65 2.83 1.91 1.13
CA TRP A 65 2.43 0.67 1.77
C TRP A 65 2.82 0.64 3.26
N LEU A 66 4.04 1.12 3.59
CA LEU A 66 4.48 1.22 4.99
C LEU A 66 3.69 2.29 5.75
N ALA A 67 3.35 3.40 5.09
CA ALA A 67 2.55 4.46 5.73
C ALA A 67 1.18 3.93 6.17
N ASP A 68 0.56 3.06 5.36
CA ASP A 68 -0.70 2.41 5.75
C ASP A 68 -0.53 1.55 7.00
N LYS A 69 0.59 0.86 7.16
CA LYS A 69 0.88 0.07 8.36
C LYS A 69 0.97 0.96 9.60
N VAL A 70 1.61 2.12 9.46
CA VAL A 70 1.71 3.09 10.56
C VAL A 70 0.32 3.58 10.97
N LEU A 71 -0.49 3.96 9.97
CA LEU A 71 -1.85 4.44 10.22
C LEU A 71 -2.72 3.37 10.89
N ASP A 72 -2.61 2.12 10.43
CA ASP A 72 -3.33 1.01 11.05
C ASP A 72 -2.89 0.78 12.51
N ALA A 73 -1.59 0.90 12.77
CA ALA A 73 -1.05 0.68 14.11
C ALA A 73 -1.54 1.70 15.12
N VAL A 74 -1.61 2.99 14.73
CA VAL A 74 -2.03 4.06 15.65
C VAL A 74 -3.54 4.26 15.65
N GLY A 75 -4.23 3.87 14.57
CA GLY A 75 -5.69 4.01 14.46
C GLY A 75 -6.17 5.45 14.63
N ASP A 76 -7.35 5.60 15.22
CA ASP A 76 -7.99 6.90 15.45
C ASP A 76 -7.72 7.43 16.86
N ASP A 77 -6.68 6.94 17.52
CA ASP A 77 -6.32 7.36 18.88
C ASP A 77 -5.98 8.86 18.91
N GLU A 78 -6.43 9.57 19.93
CA GLU A 78 -6.15 11.00 20.12
C GLU A 78 -4.64 11.27 20.22
N LEU A 79 -3.87 10.30 20.68
CA LEU A 79 -2.42 10.40 20.89
C LEU A 79 -1.61 9.96 19.67
N SER A 80 -2.28 9.60 18.55
CA SER A 80 -1.60 9.08 17.37
C SER A 80 -0.53 10.04 16.82
N LYS A 81 -0.85 11.32 16.76
CA LYS A 81 0.07 12.34 16.25
C LYS A 81 1.31 12.46 17.11
N ASP A 82 1.14 12.49 18.43
CA ASP A 82 2.27 12.59 19.37
C ASP A 82 3.11 11.31 19.34
N ALA A 83 2.45 10.15 19.25
CA ALA A 83 3.14 8.87 19.16
C ALA A 83 3.98 8.77 17.88
N ILE A 84 3.44 9.22 16.75
CA ILE A 84 4.16 9.22 15.48
C ILE A 84 5.39 10.14 15.56
N THR A 85 5.26 11.30 16.19
CA THR A 85 6.38 12.24 16.38
C THR A 85 7.52 11.57 17.15
N ILE A 86 7.22 10.91 18.25
CA ILE A 86 8.23 10.19 19.05
C ILE A 86 8.86 9.05 18.24
N ALA A 87 8.04 8.28 17.53
CA ALA A 87 8.54 7.18 16.68
C ALA A 87 9.48 7.72 15.60
N GLN A 88 9.13 8.82 14.97
CA GLN A 88 9.95 9.48 13.95
C GLN A 88 11.31 9.88 14.49
N GLU A 89 11.35 10.46 15.70
CA GLU A 89 12.60 10.84 16.37
C GLU A 89 13.49 9.62 16.59
N GLN A 90 12.91 8.48 17.01
CA GLN A 90 13.68 7.26 17.25
C GLN A 90 14.24 6.70 15.94
N ILE A 91 13.50 6.79 14.85
CA ILE A 91 13.98 6.35 13.53
C ILE A 91 15.17 7.21 13.08
N GLN A 92 15.09 8.52 13.30
CA GLN A 92 16.15 9.45 12.92
C GLN A 92 17.45 9.25 13.71
N LYS A 93 17.36 8.66 14.89
CA LYS A 93 18.52 8.37 15.75
C LYS A 93 19.24 7.07 15.43
N ARG A 94 18.71 6.29 14.51
CA ARG A 94 19.31 5.00 14.12
C ARG A 94 20.62 5.20 13.37
#